data_61f68564e4f84aa94c824b2289baf5f4
#
_entry.id   61f68564e4f84aa94c824b2289baf5f4
#
_cell.length_a   1.000
_cell.length_b   1.000
_cell.length_c   1.000
_cell.angle_alpha   90.00
_cell.angle_beta   90.00
_cell.angle_gamma   90.00
#
_symmetry.space_group_name_H-M   'P 1'
#
loop_
_entity.id
_entity.type
_entity.pdbx_description
1 polymer ?
#
loop_
_entity_poly.entity_id
_entity_poly.type
_entity_poly.pdbx_seq_one_letter_code
_entity_poly.pdbx_strand_id
1 'polypeptide(L)'
;MKKLAIAIFVLFAFTTELQLKKNECKKKGAKCTFNSSCCSNLVCLSQSGNKCGPHVKPGYRCGEDGECGSTAFCDKPKSSSDHKICIKKYANNYKCTKDKQCKSGHCNGNLGGLRSGTCRATVSS
;
A
#
# COMPACT_ATOMS: atom_id res chain seq x y z
N MET A 1 49.17 -29.75 1.15
CA MET A 1 48.60 -28.72 0.22
C MET A 1 47.17 -28.99 -0.22
N LYS A 2 46.62 -30.18 -0.18
CA LYS A 2 45.24 -30.45 -0.59
C LYS A 2 44.15 -30.02 0.41
N LYS A 3 44.49 -29.77 1.67
CA LYS A 3 43.52 -29.37 2.72
C LYS A 3 43.20 -27.86 2.77
N LEU A 4 44.03 -26.99 2.21
CA LEU A 4 43.80 -25.54 2.18
C LEU A 4 42.80 -25.13 1.07
N ALA A 5 42.72 -25.84 -0.04
CA ALA A 5 41.81 -25.52 -1.15
C ALA A 5 40.32 -25.78 -0.79
N ILE A 6 40.05 -26.77 0.06
CA ILE A 6 38.68 -27.12 0.48
C ILE A 6 38.08 -26.06 1.46
N ALA A 7 38.89 -25.46 2.32
CA ALA A 7 38.45 -24.43 3.27
C ALA A 7 38.07 -23.13 2.55
N ILE A 8 38.72 -22.76 1.47
CA ILE A 8 38.42 -21.56 0.69
C ILE A 8 37.10 -21.74 -0.09
N PHE A 9 36.78 -22.91 -0.58
CA PHE A 9 35.53 -23.20 -1.29
C PHE A 9 34.30 -23.13 -0.37
N VAL A 10 34.42 -23.59 0.88
CA VAL A 10 33.32 -23.53 1.87
C VAL A 10 33.03 -22.09 2.30
N LEU A 11 34.03 -21.23 2.40
CA LEU A 11 33.86 -19.79 2.72
C LEU A 11 33.20 -19.01 1.59
N PHE A 12 33.45 -19.36 0.34
CA PHE A 12 32.83 -18.71 -0.83
C PHE A 12 31.35 -19.09 -0.99
N ALA A 13 30.95 -20.30 -0.70
CA ALA A 13 29.54 -20.74 -0.72
C ALA A 13 28.70 -20.06 0.37
N PHE A 14 29.28 -19.76 1.54
CA PHE A 14 28.59 -19.10 2.65
C PHE A 14 28.28 -17.62 2.36
N THR A 15 29.15 -16.90 1.67
CA THR A 15 28.96 -15.49 1.33
C THR A 15 27.90 -15.27 0.26
N THR A 16 27.70 -16.20 -0.68
CA THR A 16 26.67 -16.11 -1.73
C THR A 16 25.26 -16.39 -1.17
N GLU A 17 25.08 -17.25 -0.22
CA GLU A 17 23.76 -17.50 0.42
C GLU A 17 23.27 -16.30 1.24
N LEU A 18 24.13 -15.57 1.91
CA LEU A 18 23.78 -14.36 2.70
C LEU A 18 23.36 -13.17 1.83
N GLN A 19 23.87 -13.05 0.59
CA GLN A 19 23.49 -11.98 -0.33
C GLN A 19 22.13 -12.22 -1.00
N LEU A 20 21.74 -13.47 -1.26
CA LEU A 20 20.45 -13.83 -1.86
C LEU A 20 19.27 -13.62 -0.89
N LYS A 21 19.47 -13.68 0.42
CA LYS A 21 18.43 -13.45 1.44
C LYS A 21 18.07 -11.98 1.67
N LYS A 22 18.88 -11.02 1.22
CA LYS A 22 18.68 -9.57 1.44
C LYS A 22 17.56 -8.95 0.60
N ASN A 23 17.13 -9.61 -0.47
CA ASN A 23 16.18 -9.06 -1.46
C ASN A 23 14.84 -9.81 -1.48
N GLU A 24 14.56 -10.66 -0.52
CA GLU A 24 13.27 -11.35 -0.46
C GLU A 24 12.18 -10.42 0.09
N CYS A 25 11.07 -10.30 -0.65
CA CYS A 25 9.87 -9.65 -0.17
C CYS A 25 9.26 -10.41 1.02
N LYS A 26 8.57 -9.71 1.88
CA LYS A 26 7.91 -10.29 3.05
C LYS A 26 6.58 -10.94 2.68
N LYS A 27 6.43 -12.19 3.05
CA LYS A 27 5.22 -12.98 2.78
C LYS A 27 4.07 -12.60 3.71
N LYS A 28 2.87 -13.05 3.39
CA LYS A 28 1.67 -12.89 4.20
C LYS A 28 1.92 -13.30 5.66
N GLY A 29 1.56 -12.44 6.59
CA GLY A 29 1.73 -12.66 8.03
C GLY A 29 3.06 -12.19 8.59
N ALA A 30 4.06 -11.88 7.77
CA ALA A 30 5.36 -11.37 8.23
C ALA A 30 5.24 -9.90 8.66
N LYS A 31 5.99 -9.53 9.70
CA LYS A 31 6.05 -8.13 10.15
C LYS A 31 6.65 -7.23 9.08
N CYS A 32 6.05 -6.07 8.90
CA CYS A 32 6.43 -5.07 7.92
C CYS A 32 6.47 -3.67 8.54
N THR A 33 7.15 -2.76 7.85
CA THR A 33 7.17 -1.33 8.18
C THR A 33 6.53 -0.52 7.05
N PHE A 34 6.71 -0.96 5.81
CA PHE A 34 6.22 -0.30 4.60
C PHE A 34 5.54 -1.29 3.67
N ASN A 35 4.60 -0.81 2.89
CA ASN A 35 3.92 -1.59 1.84
C ASN A 35 4.91 -2.21 0.85
N SER A 36 5.95 -1.46 0.48
CA SER A 36 6.98 -1.90 -0.46
C SER A 36 7.81 -3.10 0.02
N SER A 37 7.82 -3.39 1.32
CA SER A 37 8.53 -4.56 1.85
C SER A 37 7.74 -5.86 1.71
N CYS A 38 6.44 -5.78 1.47
CA CYS A 38 5.58 -6.95 1.26
C CYS A 38 5.65 -7.46 -0.19
N CYS A 39 5.47 -8.76 -0.37
CA CYS A 39 5.41 -9.36 -1.71
C CYS A 39 4.26 -8.80 -2.54
N SER A 40 4.31 -9.02 -3.85
CA SER A 40 3.28 -8.54 -4.79
C SER A 40 1.87 -8.86 -4.31
N ASN A 41 0.96 -7.89 -4.47
CA ASN A 41 -0.44 -7.97 -4.04
C ASN A 41 -0.66 -8.00 -2.52
N LEU A 42 0.39 -7.79 -1.73
CA LEU A 42 0.30 -7.64 -0.28
C LEU A 42 0.63 -6.19 0.12
N VAL A 43 0.02 -5.76 1.22
CA VAL A 43 0.27 -4.46 1.84
C VAL A 43 0.56 -4.63 3.32
N CYS A 44 1.22 -3.64 3.91
CA CYS A 44 1.50 -3.63 5.33
C CYS A 44 0.27 -3.14 6.10
N LEU A 45 -0.42 -4.04 6.77
CA LEU A 45 -1.67 -3.75 7.48
C LEU A 45 -1.42 -3.26 8.90
N SER A 46 -1.67 -1.99 9.16
CA SER A 46 -1.53 -1.37 10.48
C SER A 46 -2.51 -1.97 11.50
N GLN A 47 -3.72 -2.27 11.09
CA GLN A 47 -4.76 -2.87 11.94
C GLN A 47 -4.45 -4.31 12.36
N SER A 48 -3.54 -4.98 11.68
CA SER A 48 -3.08 -6.34 12.00
C SER A 48 -1.74 -6.37 12.73
N GLY A 49 -1.33 -5.26 13.34
CA GLY A 49 -0.04 -5.14 14.02
C GLY A 49 1.15 -5.07 13.08
N ASN A 50 1.01 -4.37 11.97
CA ASN A 50 2.03 -4.19 10.94
C ASN A 50 2.51 -5.52 10.33
N LYS A 51 1.57 -6.27 9.78
CA LYS A 51 1.83 -7.52 9.07
C LYS A 51 1.40 -7.44 7.61
N CYS A 52 2.16 -8.07 6.72
CA CYS A 52 1.80 -8.18 5.32
C CYS A 52 0.51 -9.00 5.13
N GLY A 53 -0.42 -8.46 4.40
CA GLY A 53 -1.70 -9.10 4.09
C GLY A 53 -2.35 -8.54 2.84
N PRO A 54 -3.47 -9.11 2.38
CA PRO A 54 -4.20 -8.61 1.22
C PRO A 54 -4.76 -7.21 1.49
N HIS A 55 -5.05 -6.46 0.42
CA HIS A 55 -5.70 -5.17 0.52
C HIS A 55 -7.02 -5.26 1.30
N VAL A 56 -7.27 -4.23 2.10
CA VAL A 56 -8.51 -4.11 2.87
C VAL A 56 -9.67 -3.80 1.94
N LYS A 57 -10.75 -4.56 2.06
CA LYS A 57 -11.96 -4.36 1.25
C LYS A 57 -12.72 -3.09 1.70
N PRO A 58 -13.47 -2.44 0.79
CA PRO A 58 -14.37 -1.34 1.16
C PRO A 58 -15.31 -1.71 2.32
N GLY A 59 -15.48 -0.79 3.26
CA GLY A 59 -16.28 -1.00 4.48
C GLY A 59 -15.49 -1.47 5.70
N TYR A 60 -14.27 -1.96 5.53
CA TYR A 60 -13.43 -2.44 6.63
C TYR A 60 -12.42 -1.39 7.09
N ARG A 61 -11.98 -1.49 8.34
CA ARG A 61 -11.04 -0.56 8.96
C ARG A 61 -9.70 -0.52 8.24
N CYS A 62 -9.15 0.68 8.11
CA CYS A 62 -7.84 0.93 7.52
C CYS A 62 -7.07 1.96 8.33
N GLY A 63 -5.75 1.97 8.20
CA GLY A 63 -4.87 3.00 8.76
C GLY A 63 -4.51 4.06 7.73
N GLU A 64 -4.26 3.66 6.50
CA GLU A 64 -3.81 4.54 5.41
C GLU A 64 -4.36 4.12 4.04
N ASP A 65 -4.27 5.02 3.06
CA ASP A 65 -4.80 4.80 1.71
C ASP A 65 -4.22 3.56 1.00
N GLY A 66 -2.93 3.30 1.19
CA GLY A 66 -2.26 2.14 0.58
C GLY A 66 -2.85 0.79 0.98
N GLU A 67 -3.44 0.69 2.16
CA GLU A 67 -4.09 -0.54 2.62
C GLU A 67 -5.35 -0.89 1.81
N CYS A 68 -6.02 0.13 1.24
CA CYS A 68 -7.26 -0.03 0.49
C CYS A 68 -7.06 -0.42 -0.99
N GLY A 69 -5.82 -0.42 -1.48
CA GLY A 69 -5.50 -0.66 -2.88
C GLY A 69 -5.81 0.54 -3.79
N SER A 70 -5.74 0.32 -5.10
CA SER A 70 -5.89 1.39 -6.10
C SER A 70 -7.34 1.85 -6.34
N THR A 71 -8.32 1.03 -5.97
CA THR A 71 -9.74 1.27 -6.24
C THR A 71 -10.51 1.88 -5.08
N ALA A 72 -9.86 2.07 -3.93
CA ALA A 72 -10.45 2.62 -2.73
C ALA A 72 -9.47 3.57 -2.02
N PHE A 73 -9.96 4.35 -1.09
CA PHE A 73 -9.17 5.25 -0.23
C PHE A 73 -9.60 5.10 1.23
N CYS A 74 -8.71 5.46 2.15
CA CYS A 74 -8.94 5.34 3.60
C CYS A 74 -9.37 6.68 4.18
N ASP A 75 -10.61 6.78 4.64
CA ASP A 75 -11.11 7.99 5.28
C ASP A 75 -12.25 7.69 6.27
N LYS A 76 -12.60 8.68 7.07
CA LYS A 76 -13.76 8.59 7.95
C LYS A 76 -15.06 8.67 7.14
N PRO A 77 -16.01 7.75 7.33
CA PRO A 77 -17.32 7.87 6.69
C PRO A 77 -18.07 9.07 7.24
N LYS A 78 -18.96 9.63 6.44
CA LYS A 78 -19.79 10.78 6.85
C LYS A 78 -20.72 10.49 8.05
N SER A 79 -21.07 9.24 8.25
CA SER A 79 -21.79 8.79 9.44
C SER A 79 -20.79 8.58 10.58
N SER A 80 -20.68 9.53 11.46
CA SER A 80 -19.89 9.58 12.70
C SER A 80 -19.32 8.25 13.23
N SER A 81 -18.29 7.71 12.60
CA SER A 81 -17.47 6.67 13.21
C SER A 81 -16.10 7.23 13.58
N ASP A 82 -15.60 6.83 14.74
CA ASP A 82 -14.30 7.30 15.25
C ASP A 82 -13.10 6.71 14.48
N HIS A 83 -13.34 5.83 13.54
CA HIS A 83 -12.30 5.13 12.80
C HIS A 83 -12.45 5.27 11.28
N LYS A 84 -11.33 5.19 10.59
CA LYS A 84 -11.27 5.19 9.14
C LYS A 84 -11.65 3.83 8.56
N ILE A 85 -12.30 3.85 7.40
CA ILE A 85 -12.63 2.67 6.62
C ILE A 85 -12.18 2.86 5.16
N CYS A 86 -11.98 1.77 4.44
CA CYS A 86 -11.78 1.83 3.00
C CYS A 86 -13.10 2.18 2.31
N ILE A 87 -13.07 3.22 1.48
CA ILE A 87 -14.23 3.73 0.72
C ILE A 87 -13.90 3.61 -0.77
N LYS A 88 -14.81 3.08 -1.58
CA LYS A 88 -14.63 3.01 -3.02
C LYS A 88 -14.44 4.41 -3.62
N LYS A 89 -13.47 4.54 -4.53
CA LYS A 89 -13.28 5.79 -5.26
C LYS A 89 -14.49 6.12 -6.12
N TYR A 90 -14.80 7.41 -6.19
CA TYR A 90 -15.94 7.93 -6.91
C TYR A 90 -15.69 7.97 -8.42
N ALA A 91 -16.72 7.66 -9.19
CA ALA A 91 -16.73 7.85 -10.65
C ALA A 91 -16.75 9.33 -11.01
N ASN A 92 -16.52 9.65 -12.30
CA ASN A 92 -16.65 11.01 -12.81
C ASN A 92 -18.06 11.57 -12.53
N ASN A 93 -18.15 12.87 -12.33
CA ASN A 93 -19.36 13.64 -11.99
C ASN A 93 -19.87 13.48 -10.55
N TYR A 94 -19.24 12.66 -9.73
CA TYR A 94 -19.57 12.62 -8.30
C TYR A 94 -18.86 13.73 -7.52
N LYS A 95 -19.50 14.22 -6.48
CA LYS A 95 -18.93 15.23 -5.58
C LYS A 95 -17.74 14.68 -4.81
N CYS A 96 -16.69 15.48 -4.71
CA CYS A 96 -15.45 15.16 -4.00
C CYS A 96 -14.90 16.36 -3.25
N THR A 97 -14.00 16.12 -2.31
CA THR A 97 -13.27 17.16 -1.58
C THR A 97 -11.77 16.99 -1.70
N LYS A 98 -11.31 15.81 -2.15
CA LYS A 98 -9.88 15.46 -2.31
C LYS A 98 -9.68 14.64 -3.57
N ASP A 99 -8.54 14.78 -4.21
CA ASP A 99 -8.18 14.05 -5.43
C ASP A 99 -8.23 12.52 -5.25
N LYS A 100 -7.76 12.02 -4.11
CA LYS A 100 -7.74 10.59 -3.79
C LYS A 100 -9.13 9.92 -3.81
N GLN A 101 -10.19 10.69 -3.68
CA GLN A 101 -11.57 10.19 -3.68
C GLN A 101 -12.05 9.82 -5.08
N CYS A 102 -11.40 10.31 -6.12
CA CYS A 102 -11.80 10.10 -7.51
C CYS A 102 -11.03 8.95 -8.16
N LYS A 103 -11.72 8.13 -8.95
CA LYS A 103 -11.08 7.10 -9.78
C LYS A 103 -10.06 7.69 -10.75
N SER A 104 -10.36 8.88 -11.28
CA SER A 104 -9.46 9.64 -12.16
C SER A 104 -8.25 10.23 -11.41
N GLY A 105 -8.28 10.28 -10.08
CA GLY A 105 -7.27 10.97 -9.28
C GLY A 105 -7.39 12.49 -9.31
N HIS A 106 -8.50 13.03 -9.83
CA HIS A 106 -8.68 14.48 -9.99
C HIS A 106 -10.05 14.97 -9.53
N CYS A 107 -10.04 15.79 -8.47
CA CYS A 107 -11.22 16.47 -7.94
C CYS A 107 -11.19 17.94 -8.33
N ASN A 108 -11.95 18.31 -9.35
CA ASN A 108 -11.96 19.66 -9.91
C ASN A 108 -12.86 20.60 -9.10
N GLY A 109 -12.34 21.76 -8.75
CA GLY A 109 -13.08 22.81 -8.01
C GLY A 109 -13.06 22.67 -6.49
N ASN A 110 -12.23 21.80 -5.93
CA ASN A 110 -12.16 21.55 -4.48
C ASN A 110 -11.47 22.65 -3.67
N LEU A 111 -10.72 23.56 -4.32
CA LEU A 111 -9.97 24.67 -3.69
C LEU A 111 -9.24 24.29 -2.38
N GLY A 112 -8.44 23.21 -2.47
CA GLY A 112 -7.67 22.72 -1.32
C GLY A 112 -8.52 22.11 -0.19
N GLY A 113 -9.72 21.60 -0.50
CA GLY A 113 -10.62 20.98 0.45
C GLY A 113 -11.61 21.94 1.11
N LEU A 114 -11.56 23.24 0.79
CA LEU A 114 -12.48 24.26 1.33
C LEU A 114 -13.87 24.19 0.68
N ARG A 115 -13.97 23.65 -0.53
CA ARG A 115 -15.25 23.49 -1.25
C ARG A 115 -15.36 22.08 -1.82
N SER A 116 -16.59 21.62 -1.97
CA SER A 116 -16.85 20.39 -2.71
C SER A 116 -16.63 20.63 -4.21
N GLY A 117 -15.80 19.80 -4.80
CA GLY A 117 -15.59 19.75 -6.24
C GLY A 117 -16.34 18.59 -6.87
N THR A 118 -15.96 18.26 -8.08
CA THR A 118 -16.51 17.14 -8.86
C THR A 118 -15.38 16.31 -9.46
N CYS A 119 -15.47 15.00 -9.36
CA CYS A 119 -14.51 14.09 -10.00
C CYS A 119 -14.57 14.25 -11.51
N ARG A 120 -13.44 14.50 -12.15
CA ARG A 120 -13.31 14.65 -13.59
C ARG A 120 -12.13 13.88 -14.13
N ALA A 121 -12.22 13.45 -15.37
CA ALA A 121 -11.07 12.88 -16.06
C ALA A 121 -9.96 13.93 -16.17
N THR A 122 -8.70 13.47 -16.04
CA THR A 122 -7.55 14.33 -16.33
C THR A 122 -7.58 14.68 -17.82
N VAL A 123 -7.62 15.96 -18.12
CA VAL A 123 -7.45 16.42 -19.51
C VAL A 123 -5.98 16.22 -19.85
N SER A 124 -5.68 15.25 -20.70
CA SER A 124 -4.35 15.13 -21.30
C SER A 124 -4.16 16.31 -22.24
N SER A 125 -3.36 17.24 -21.82
CA SER A 125 -2.89 18.33 -22.69
C SER A 125 -1.88 17.81 -23.71
#